data_b112b643b731e4b0f4ac356a993f3f73
#
_entry.id   b112b643b731e4b0f4ac356a993f3f73
#
_cell.length_a   1.000
_cell.length_b   1.000
_cell.length_c   1.000
_cell.angle_alpha   90.00
_cell.angle_beta   90.00
_cell.angle_gamma   90.00
#
_symmetry.space_group_name_H-M   'P 1'
#
loop_
_entity.id
_entity.type
_entity.pdbx_description
1 polymer ?
#
loop_
_entity_poly.entity_id
_entity_poly.type
_entity_poly.pdbx_seq_one_letter_code
_entity_poly.pdbx_strand_id
1 'polypeptide(L)'
;MDRYLQAATRDNTRRSYRAAIEHFEVTWGGFLPATADSVARYLVEHAGVLSINTLKLRLSALAQWHNSQGFADPTKAPVVRKVFKGIRALHPAQEKQAEPLQLRDLERVVAWLEQEALTAKQQQDRPALLKAYRDRALILLGFWRGFRSDELCRLQIEHVQANAGTGITLY
;
A
#
# COMPACT_ATOMS: atom_id res chain seq x y z
N MET A 1 -5.58 -11.63 -24.79
CA MET A 1 -4.33 -11.85 -24.06
C MET A 1 -4.06 -10.69 -23.10
N ASP A 2 -4.11 -9.45 -23.56
CA ASP A 2 -3.79 -8.24 -22.77
C ASP A 2 -4.64 -8.05 -21.50
N ARG A 3 -5.95 -8.35 -21.57
CA ARG A 3 -6.86 -8.27 -20.41
C ARG A 3 -6.40 -9.16 -19.25
N TYR A 4 -5.90 -10.36 -19.54
CA TYR A 4 -5.42 -11.30 -18.50
C TYR A 4 -4.06 -10.88 -17.95
N LEU A 5 -3.17 -10.36 -18.80
CA LEU A 5 -1.89 -9.80 -18.36
C LEU A 5 -2.10 -8.57 -17.46
N GLN A 6 -3.06 -7.71 -17.80
CA GLN A 6 -3.43 -6.58 -16.96
C GLN A 6 -4.05 -7.01 -15.63
N ALA A 7 -4.90 -8.03 -15.63
CA ALA A 7 -5.53 -8.53 -14.41
C ALA A 7 -4.54 -9.27 -13.47
N ALA A 8 -3.41 -9.75 -13.99
CA ALA A 8 -2.39 -10.45 -13.20
C ALA A 8 -1.68 -9.55 -12.19
N THR A 9 -1.70 -8.23 -12.38
CA THR A 9 -1.04 -7.27 -11.47
C THR A 9 -2.05 -6.25 -10.97
N ARG A 10 -2.14 -6.07 -9.65
CA ARG A 10 -3.05 -5.09 -9.02
C ARG A 10 -2.71 -3.67 -9.44
N ASP A 11 -3.72 -2.80 -9.59
CA ASP A 11 -3.56 -1.40 -10.00
C ASP A 11 -2.59 -0.61 -9.13
N ASN A 12 -2.64 -0.83 -7.82
CA ASN A 12 -1.72 -0.19 -6.87
C ASN A 12 -0.27 -0.60 -7.11
N THR A 13 -0.02 -1.87 -7.44
CA THR A 13 1.33 -2.37 -7.78
C THR A 13 1.81 -1.73 -9.08
N ARG A 14 0.96 -1.67 -10.12
CA ARG A 14 1.30 -1.02 -11.39
C ARG A 14 1.64 0.45 -11.20
N ARG A 15 0.85 1.17 -10.40
CA ARG A 15 1.10 2.58 -10.09
C ARG A 15 2.42 2.78 -9.35
N SER A 16 2.70 1.95 -8.34
CA SER A 16 3.95 2.00 -7.58
C SER A 16 5.16 1.68 -8.45
N TYR A 17 5.06 0.71 -9.35
CA TYR A 17 6.15 0.34 -10.24
C TYR A 17 6.38 1.40 -11.32
N ARG A 18 5.32 2.00 -11.87
CA ARG A 18 5.46 3.13 -12.79
C ARG A 18 6.21 4.30 -12.14
N ALA A 19 5.81 4.70 -10.94
CA ALA A 19 6.50 5.76 -10.19
C ALA A 19 7.95 5.40 -9.87
N ALA A 20 8.27 4.12 -9.65
CA ALA A 20 9.63 3.66 -9.43
C ALA A 20 10.49 3.77 -10.69
N ILE A 21 9.95 3.40 -11.85
CA ILE A 21 10.63 3.53 -13.15
C ILE A 21 10.83 5.00 -13.51
N GLU A 22 9.79 5.82 -13.40
CA GLU A 22 9.86 7.26 -13.64
C GLU A 22 10.93 7.94 -12.76
N HIS A 23 11.03 7.57 -11.51
CA HIS A 23 12.09 8.09 -10.64
C HIS A 23 13.48 7.66 -11.11
N PHE A 24 13.65 6.42 -11.60
CA PHE A 24 14.94 5.96 -12.13
C PHE A 24 15.33 6.71 -13.39
N GLU A 25 14.40 6.88 -14.35
CA GLU A 25 14.69 7.52 -15.65
C GLU A 25 14.71 9.04 -15.56
N VAL A 26 13.68 9.65 -14.94
CA VAL A 26 13.49 11.11 -14.99
C VAL A 26 14.16 11.80 -13.82
N THR A 27 13.99 11.30 -12.60
CA THR A 27 14.53 11.97 -11.41
C THR A 27 16.03 11.72 -11.26
N TRP A 28 16.48 10.48 -11.49
CA TRP A 28 17.90 10.12 -11.36
C TRP A 28 18.65 10.23 -12.68
N GLY A 29 18.00 10.21 -13.82
CA GLY A 29 18.61 10.28 -15.15
C GLY A 29 19.20 8.96 -15.65
N GLY A 30 18.71 7.83 -15.16
CA GLY A 30 19.11 6.50 -15.62
C GLY A 30 18.54 6.13 -16.98
N PHE A 31 19.22 5.25 -17.71
CA PHE A 31 18.75 4.74 -19.00
C PHE A 31 18.20 3.32 -18.85
N LEU A 32 17.17 3.02 -19.62
CA LEU A 32 16.62 1.67 -19.75
C LEU A 32 16.82 1.15 -21.18
N PRO A 33 17.23 -0.11 -21.37
CA PRO A 33 17.51 -1.11 -20.33
C PRO A 33 18.74 -0.77 -19.50
N ALA A 34 18.65 -0.93 -18.18
CA ALA A 34 19.71 -0.59 -17.26
C ALA A 34 20.77 -1.69 -17.16
N THR A 35 22.03 -1.30 -16.97
CA THR A 35 23.11 -2.23 -16.64
C THR A 35 23.14 -2.51 -15.13
N ALA A 36 23.78 -3.62 -14.73
CA ALA A 36 23.97 -3.93 -13.32
C ALA A 36 24.74 -2.84 -12.57
N ASP A 37 25.73 -2.21 -13.23
CA ASP A 37 26.51 -1.11 -12.67
C ASP A 37 25.65 0.14 -12.44
N SER A 38 24.81 0.50 -13.41
CA SER A 38 23.86 1.60 -13.29
C SER A 38 22.91 1.40 -12.12
N VAL A 39 22.35 0.19 -11.97
CA VAL A 39 21.48 -0.14 -10.84
C VAL A 39 22.23 -0.08 -9.50
N ALA A 40 23.47 -0.56 -9.46
CA ALA A 40 24.28 -0.49 -8.24
C ALA A 40 24.57 0.96 -7.82
N ARG A 41 24.93 1.85 -8.76
CA ARG A 41 25.12 3.30 -8.50
C ARG A 41 23.86 3.95 -7.99
N TYR A 42 22.73 3.69 -8.65
CA TYR A 42 21.42 4.19 -8.21
C TYR A 42 21.12 3.84 -6.75
N LEU A 43 21.40 2.59 -6.34
CA LEU A 43 21.22 2.16 -4.96
C LEU A 43 22.13 2.93 -3.99
N VAL A 44 23.41 3.12 -4.35
CA VAL A 44 24.38 3.82 -3.50
C VAL A 44 24.00 5.28 -3.32
N GLU A 45 23.62 5.98 -4.37
CA GLU A 45 23.23 7.39 -4.33
C GLU A 45 21.98 7.64 -3.50
N HIS A 46 21.09 6.65 -3.40
CA HIS A 46 19.86 6.75 -2.62
C HIS A 46 19.94 6.03 -1.25
N ALA A 47 21.12 5.47 -0.92
CA ALA A 47 21.35 4.84 0.38
C ALA A 47 21.26 5.90 1.51
N GLY A 48 20.51 5.60 2.56
CA GLY A 48 20.30 6.54 3.68
C GLY A 48 19.26 7.64 3.42
N VAL A 49 18.90 7.91 2.17
CA VAL A 49 17.84 8.86 1.80
C VAL A 49 16.50 8.14 1.65
N LEU A 50 16.50 7.02 0.94
CA LEU A 50 15.31 6.19 0.77
C LEU A 50 15.32 5.03 1.76
N SER A 51 14.13 4.65 2.24
CA SER A 51 14.00 3.47 3.08
C SER A 51 14.43 2.18 2.34
N ILE A 52 14.91 1.19 3.08
CA ILE A 52 15.27 -0.13 2.54
C ILE A 52 14.09 -0.77 1.77
N ASN A 53 12.87 -0.60 2.29
CA ASN A 53 11.67 -1.11 1.64
C ASN A 53 11.38 -0.37 0.32
N THR A 54 11.63 0.93 0.26
CA THR A 54 11.54 1.71 -0.98
C THR A 54 12.58 1.25 -2.00
N LEU A 55 13.84 1.08 -1.60
CA LEU A 55 14.89 0.57 -2.50
C LEU A 55 14.56 -0.84 -3.01
N LYS A 56 14.03 -1.71 -2.15
CA LYS A 56 13.56 -3.05 -2.55
C LYS A 56 12.42 -2.98 -3.58
N LEU A 57 11.45 -2.08 -3.38
CA LEU A 57 10.37 -1.84 -4.33
C LEU A 57 10.92 -1.38 -5.69
N ARG A 58 11.89 -0.47 -5.70
CA ARG A 58 12.52 0.03 -6.93
C ARG A 58 13.27 -1.06 -7.68
N LEU A 59 14.02 -1.91 -6.97
CA LEU A 59 14.64 -3.09 -7.57
C LEU A 59 13.60 -4.03 -8.20
N SER A 60 12.49 -4.28 -7.50
CA SER A 60 11.41 -5.12 -8.03
C SER A 60 10.76 -4.53 -9.29
N ALA A 61 10.59 -3.21 -9.33
CA ALA A 61 10.07 -2.52 -10.51
C ALA A 61 11.03 -2.60 -11.71
N LEU A 62 12.33 -2.38 -11.49
CA LEU A 62 13.36 -2.53 -12.53
C LEU A 62 13.43 -3.97 -13.05
N ALA A 63 13.40 -4.97 -12.16
CA ALA A 63 13.38 -6.38 -12.53
C ALA A 63 12.15 -6.70 -13.40
N GLN A 64 10.97 -6.24 -12.99
CA GLN A 64 9.75 -6.50 -13.75
C GLN A 64 9.78 -5.79 -15.12
N TRP A 65 10.25 -4.55 -15.18
CA TRP A 65 10.37 -3.82 -16.43
C TRP A 65 11.25 -4.58 -17.42
N HIS A 66 12.48 -4.99 -17.00
CA HIS A 66 13.40 -5.73 -17.88
C HIS A 66 12.78 -7.05 -18.36
N ASN A 67 12.20 -7.82 -17.45
CA ASN A 67 11.55 -9.09 -17.80
C ASN A 67 10.38 -8.88 -18.77
N SER A 68 9.57 -7.82 -18.59
CA SER A 68 8.43 -7.54 -19.48
C SER A 68 8.84 -7.10 -20.88
N GLN A 69 10.02 -6.49 -21.01
CA GLN A 69 10.62 -6.06 -22.27
C GLN A 69 11.54 -7.12 -22.91
N GLY A 70 11.70 -8.30 -22.27
CA GLY A 70 12.54 -9.36 -22.77
C GLY A 70 14.04 -9.17 -22.51
N PHE A 71 14.43 -8.22 -21.67
CA PHE A 71 15.83 -8.00 -21.29
C PHE A 71 16.23 -8.84 -20.08
N ALA A 72 17.51 -9.11 -19.97
CA ALA A 72 18.08 -9.73 -18.78
C ALA A 72 17.88 -8.84 -17.54
N ASP A 73 17.50 -9.45 -16.43
CA ASP A 73 17.25 -8.75 -15.16
C ASP A 73 18.59 -8.33 -14.49
N PRO A 74 18.95 -7.03 -14.49
CA PRO A 74 20.20 -6.55 -13.92
C PRO A 74 20.23 -6.64 -12.40
N THR A 75 19.07 -6.71 -11.75
CA THR A 75 18.98 -6.74 -10.28
C THR A 75 19.47 -8.07 -9.68
N LYS A 76 19.54 -9.12 -10.51
CA LYS A 76 20.08 -10.43 -10.12
C LYS A 76 21.60 -10.48 -10.13
N ALA A 77 22.28 -9.49 -10.70
CA ALA A 77 23.72 -9.46 -10.77
C ALA A 77 24.37 -9.47 -9.36
N PRO A 78 25.49 -10.20 -9.18
CA PRO A 78 26.13 -10.33 -7.87
C PRO A 78 26.53 -8.97 -7.25
N VAL A 79 26.96 -8.01 -8.08
CA VAL A 79 27.31 -6.65 -7.63
C VAL A 79 26.12 -5.93 -7.01
N VAL A 80 24.95 -5.97 -7.65
CA VAL A 80 23.73 -5.32 -7.15
C VAL A 80 23.28 -5.92 -5.82
N ARG A 81 23.28 -7.26 -5.73
CA ARG A 81 22.94 -7.98 -4.48
C ARG A 81 23.92 -7.65 -3.35
N LYS A 82 25.23 -7.59 -3.66
CA LYS A 82 26.27 -7.28 -2.67
C LYS A 82 26.15 -5.83 -2.18
N VAL A 83 25.94 -4.88 -3.09
CA VAL A 83 25.69 -3.46 -2.75
C VAL A 83 24.45 -3.32 -1.89
N PHE A 84 23.30 -3.91 -2.29
CA PHE A 84 22.09 -3.83 -1.50
C PHE A 84 22.23 -4.46 -0.11
N LYS A 85 22.96 -5.59 0.00
CA LYS A 85 23.28 -6.20 1.30
C LYS A 85 24.11 -5.25 2.17
N GLY A 86 25.11 -4.58 1.59
CA GLY A 86 25.94 -3.59 2.28
C GLY A 86 25.11 -2.39 2.78
N ILE A 87 24.24 -1.85 1.94
CA ILE A 87 23.34 -0.76 2.31
C ILE A 87 22.46 -1.15 3.50
N ARG A 88 21.87 -2.35 3.50
CA ARG A 88 21.06 -2.85 4.62
C ARG A 88 21.87 -2.97 5.93
N ALA A 89 23.13 -3.32 5.85
CA ALA A 89 24.01 -3.44 7.02
C ALA A 89 24.40 -2.08 7.60
N LEU A 90 24.68 -1.09 6.72
CA LEU A 90 25.11 0.24 7.11
C LEU A 90 23.94 1.16 7.50
N HIS A 91 22.76 0.93 6.96
CA HIS A 91 21.55 1.71 7.21
C HIS A 91 20.42 0.79 7.72
N PRO A 92 20.54 0.23 8.94
CA PRO A 92 19.49 -0.61 9.50
C PRO A 92 18.21 0.22 9.68
N ALA A 93 17.14 -0.19 9.01
CA ALA A 93 15.84 0.47 9.16
C ALA A 93 15.23 0.02 10.49
N GLN A 94 14.98 0.97 11.38
CA GLN A 94 14.00 0.74 12.46
C GLN A 94 12.61 0.80 11.82
N GLU A 95 11.99 -0.36 11.66
CA GLU A 95 10.59 -0.42 11.23
C GLU A 95 9.73 0.18 12.35
N LYS A 96 9.25 1.40 12.11
CA LYS A 96 8.28 2.01 13.01
C LYS A 96 6.93 1.34 12.76
N GLN A 97 6.63 0.30 13.54
CA GLN A 97 5.32 -0.32 13.53
C GLN A 97 4.30 0.63 14.16
N ALA A 98 3.13 0.75 13.54
CA ALA A 98 2.00 1.42 14.18
C ALA A 98 1.57 0.63 15.41
N GLU A 99 1.22 1.34 16.48
CA GLU A 99 0.63 0.68 17.64
C GLU A 99 -0.72 0.06 17.28
N PRO A 100 -1.00 -1.16 17.74
CA PRO A 100 -2.29 -1.79 17.48
C PRO A 100 -3.41 -1.01 18.18
N LEU A 101 -4.52 -0.81 17.50
CA LEU A 101 -5.71 -0.18 18.06
C LEU A 101 -6.25 -1.04 19.21
N GLN A 102 -6.24 -0.48 20.43
CA GLN A 102 -6.76 -1.13 21.62
C GLN A 102 -8.29 -1.07 21.65
N LEU A 103 -8.93 -2.06 22.29
CA LEU A 103 -10.39 -2.07 22.43
C LEU A 103 -10.94 -0.79 23.09
N ARG A 104 -10.25 -0.31 24.13
CA ARG A 104 -10.60 0.94 24.81
C ARG A 104 -10.59 2.16 23.86
N ASP A 105 -9.64 2.22 22.95
CA ASP A 105 -9.55 3.32 21.99
C ASP A 105 -10.61 3.17 20.89
N LEU A 106 -10.92 1.93 20.49
CA LEU A 106 -12.03 1.65 19.61
C LEU A 106 -13.36 2.13 20.23
N GLU A 107 -13.64 1.79 21.49
CA GLU A 107 -14.86 2.21 22.21
C GLU A 107 -14.99 3.73 22.24
N ARG A 108 -13.90 4.46 22.51
CA ARG A 108 -13.88 5.93 22.50
C ARG A 108 -14.19 6.50 21.12
N VAL A 109 -13.61 5.93 20.07
CA VAL A 109 -13.86 6.39 18.68
C VAL A 109 -15.29 6.10 18.27
N VAL A 110 -15.83 4.93 18.62
CA VAL A 110 -17.23 4.56 18.32
C VAL A 110 -18.20 5.49 19.05
N ALA A 111 -17.99 5.76 20.34
CA ALA A 111 -18.82 6.69 21.10
C ALA A 111 -18.78 8.11 20.52
N TRP A 112 -17.60 8.58 20.10
CA TRP A 112 -17.46 9.87 19.43
C TRP A 112 -18.25 9.91 18.11
N LEU A 113 -18.14 8.88 17.26
CA LEU A 113 -18.89 8.80 16.00
C LEU A 113 -20.42 8.71 16.22
N GLU A 114 -20.86 8.07 17.29
CA GLU A 114 -22.29 8.07 17.68
C GLU A 114 -22.77 9.47 18.05
N GLN A 115 -21.97 10.22 18.80
CA GLN A 115 -22.30 11.59 19.15
C GLN A 115 -22.33 12.52 17.93
N GLU A 116 -21.36 12.37 17.01
CA GLU A 116 -21.37 13.08 15.71
C GLU A 116 -22.62 12.77 14.89
N ALA A 117 -23.05 11.51 14.85
CA ALA A 117 -24.26 11.10 14.15
C ALA A 117 -25.53 11.72 14.78
N LEU A 118 -25.61 11.78 16.12
CA LEU A 118 -26.71 12.42 16.82
C LEU A 118 -26.77 13.93 16.52
N THR A 119 -25.61 14.61 16.58
CA THR A 119 -25.51 16.04 16.26
C THR A 119 -25.92 16.32 14.82
N ALA A 120 -25.40 15.56 13.87
CA ALA A 120 -25.76 15.67 12.44
C ALA A 120 -27.25 15.45 12.20
N LYS A 121 -27.87 14.50 12.92
CA LYS A 121 -29.32 14.24 12.85
C LYS A 121 -30.11 15.40 13.37
N GLN A 122 -29.71 16.03 14.49
CA GLN A 122 -30.38 17.21 15.06
C GLN A 122 -30.27 18.42 14.12
N GLN A 123 -29.14 18.59 13.46
CA GLN A 123 -28.87 19.67 12.50
C GLN A 123 -29.47 19.40 11.12
N GLN A 124 -30.07 18.23 10.89
CA GLN A 124 -30.56 17.75 9.59
C GLN A 124 -29.45 17.69 8.51
N ASP A 125 -28.19 17.57 8.94
CA ASP A 125 -27.03 17.42 8.04
C ASP A 125 -26.89 15.95 7.61
N ARG A 126 -27.58 15.63 6.52
CA ARG A 126 -27.55 14.28 5.96
C ARG A 126 -26.16 13.81 5.50
N PRO A 127 -25.31 14.62 4.84
CA PRO A 127 -23.94 14.26 4.51
C PRO A 127 -23.09 13.90 5.73
N ALA A 128 -23.13 14.69 6.78
CA ALA A 128 -22.38 14.42 8.02
C ALA A 128 -22.89 13.15 8.71
N LEU A 129 -24.20 12.92 8.74
CA LEU A 129 -24.80 11.71 9.28
C LEU A 129 -24.35 10.45 8.56
N LEU A 130 -24.38 10.46 7.22
CA LEU A 130 -23.91 9.33 6.40
C LEU A 130 -22.42 9.08 6.57
N LYS A 131 -21.62 10.14 6.68
CA LYS A 131 -20.19 10.05 6.96
C LYS A 131 -19.92 9.36 8.30
N ALA A 132 -20.60 9.79 9.38
CA ALA A 132 -20.42 9.19 10.70
C ALA A 132 -20.78 7.69 10.71
N TYR A 133 -21.90 7.30 10.08
CA TYR A 133 -22.30 5.90 9.96
C TYR A 133 -21.32 5.06 9.14
N ARG A 134 -20.84 5.60 8.01
CA ARG A 134 -19.84 4.94 7.17
C ARG A 134 -18.54 4.70 7.95
N ASP A 135 -18.04 5.75 8.59
CA ASP A 135 -16.74 5.70 9.29
C ASP A 135 -16.83 4.71 10.47
N ARG A 136 -17.94 4.68 11.20
CA ARG A 136 -18.21 3.70 12.24
C ARG A 136 -18.22 2.27 11.70
N ALA A 137 -18.91 2.02 10.59
CA ALA A 137 -18.96 0.71 9.97
C ALA A 137 -17.57 0.23 9.52
N LEU A 138 -16.78 1.11 8.88
CA LEU A 138 -15.43 0.79 8.42
C LEU A 138 -14.48 0.45 9.58
N ILE A 139 -14.53 1.21 10.67
CA ILE A 139 -13.69 0.98 11.84
C ILE A 139 -14.05 -0.33 12.53
N LEU A 140 -15.34 -0.61 12.73
CA LEU A 140 -15.80 -1.84 13.36
C LEU A 140 -15.47 -3.07 12.51
N LEU A 141 -15.71 -3.02 11.20
CA LEU A 141 -15.38 -4.12 10.29
C LEU A 141 -13.87 -4.34 10.23
N GLY A 142 -13.09 -3.25 10.15
CA GLY A 142 -11.62 -3.32 10.14
C GLY A 142 -11.07 -3.96 11.42
N PHE A 143 -11.59 -3.58 12.57
CA PHE A 143 -11.14 -4.11 13.87
C PHE A 143 -11.51 -5.59 14.06
N TRP A 144 -12.77 -5.95 13.88
CA TRP A 144 -13.28 -7.30 14.17
C TRP A 144 -12.88 -8.35 13.14
N ARG A 145 -12.69 -7.95 11.87
CA ARG A 145 -12.36 -8.89 10.78
C ARG A 145 -10.91 -8.77 10.31
N GLY A 146 -10.18 -7.77 10.80
CA GLY A 146 -8.79 -7.54 10.40
C GLY A 146 -8.62 -7.20 8.92
N PHE A 147 -9.63 -6.58 8.31
CA PHE A 147 -9.56 -6.16 6.90
C PHE A 147 -8.45 -5.14 6.67
N ARG A 148 -7.73 -5.31 5.56
CA ARG A 148 -6.85 -4.25 5.05
C ARG A 148 -7.69 -3.12 4.46
N SER A 149 -7.15 -1.90 4.45
CA SER A 149 -7.83 -0.72 3.89
C SER A 149 -8.30 -0.93 2.43
N ASP A 150 -7.52 -1.61 1.61
CA ASP A 150 -7.89 -1.95 0.23
C ASP A 150 -9.09 -2.93 0.17
N GLU A 151 -9.18 -3.86 1.10
CA GLU A 151 -10.30 -4.80 1.20
C GLU A 151 -11.58 -4.09 1.64
N LEU A 152 -11.49 -3.19 2.63
CA LEU A 152 -12.61 -2.35 3.05
C LEU A 152 -13.12 -1.44 1.93
N CYS A 153 -12.21 -0.82 1.16
CA CYS A 153 -12.58 0.05 0.04
C CYS A 153 -13.25 -0.70 -1.14
N ARG A 154 -13.09 -2.02 -1.20
CA ARG A 154 -13.71 -2.86 -2.25
C ARG A 154 -15.01 -3.48 -1.84
N LEU A 155 -15.45 -3.33 -0.58
CA LEU A 155 -16.75 -3.83 -0.16
C LEU A 155 -17.87 -3.12 -0.94
N GLN A 156 -18.72 -3.92 -1.55
CA GLN A 156 -19.91 -3.46 -2.25
C GLN A 156 -21.13 -3.86 -1.43
N ILE A 157 -22.22 -3.07 -1.49
CA ILE A 157 -23.44 -3.30 -0.71
C ILE A 157 -24.03 -4.68 -1.02
N GLU A 158 -23.94 -5.12 -2.26
CA GLU A 158 -24.39 -6.45 -2.73
C GLU A 158 -23.64 -7.62 -2.08
N HIS A 159 -22.45 -7.38 -1.53
CA HIS A 159 -21.69 -8.38 -0.79
C HIS A 159 -21.94 -8.35 0.71
N VAL A 160 -22.85 -7.48 1.18
CA VAL A 160 -23.13 -7.28 2.60
C VAL A 160 -24.57 -7.64 2.90
N GLN A 161 -24.77 -8.69 3.68
CA GLN A 161 -26.09 -9.04 4.22
C GLN A 161 -26.12 -8.72 5.71
N ALA A 162 -26.96 -7.75 6.08
CA ALA A 162 -27.21 -7.38 7.47
C ALA A 162 -28.51 -8.05 7.95
N ASN A 163 -28.40 -8.87 9.01
CA ASN A 163 -29.52 -9.53 9.62
C ASN A 163 -29.76 -8.95 11.04
N ALA A 164 -30.93 -8.35 11.25
CA ALA A 164 -31.26 -7.79 12.54
C ALA A 164 -31.17 -8.86 13.66
N GLY A 165 -30.36 -8.59 14.68
CA GLY A 165 -30.17 -9.49 15.84
C GLY A 165 -29.15 -10.62 15.65
N THR A 166 -28.67 -10.92 14.43
CA THR A 166 -27.71 -12.01 14.18
C THR A 166 -26.37 -11.55 13.62
N GLY A 167 -26.27 -10.29 13.15
CA GLY A 167 -25.01 -9.70 12.68
C GLY A 167 -24.94 -9.44 11.19
N ILE A 168 -23.73 -9.36 10.67
CA ILE A 168 -23.41 -9.04 9.26
C ILE A 168 -22.65 -10.21 8.64
N THR A 169 -23.13 -10.68 7.48
CA THR A 169 -22.44 -11.64 6.64
C THR A 169 -21.82 -10.91 5.44
N LEU A 170 -20.55 -11.20 5.14
CA LEU A 170 -19.82 -10.67 4.00
C LEU A 170 -19.48 -11.82 3.05
N TYR A 171 -19.73 -11.62 1.74
CA TYR A 171 -19.50 -12.60 0.68
C TYR A 171 -18.32 -12.19 -0.21
#